data_71f026d9f4ad9282e6f2bdd21913b95b
#
_entry.id   71f026d9f4ad9282e6f2bdd21913b95b
#
_cell.length_a   1.000
_cell.length_b   1.000
_cell.length_c   1.000
_cell.angle_alpha   90.00
_cell.angle_beta   90.00
_cell.angle_gamma   90.00
#
_symmetry.space_group_name_H-M   'P 1'
#
loop_
_entity.id
_entity.type
_entity.pdbx_description
1 polymer ?
#
loop_
_entity_poly.entity_id
_entity_poly.type
_entity_poly.pdbx_seq_one_letter_code
_entity_poly.pdbx_strand_id
1 'polypeptide(L)'
;MEHIISGIVVKGDGYGRKLGFPTVNLDFTATTLPQAGVYAGIATLEEETYRAGIVVGPEVEGKHKLEAHLIGYEGDAYGKVVTLEIKKFLRAYKHFATEEELINQIKKDIEQC
;
A
#
# COMPACT_ATOMS: atom_id res chain seq x y z
N MET A 1 1.62 15.11 10.07
CA MET A 1 1.27 14.10 11.11
C MET A 1 1.36 12.71 10.52
N GLU A 2 2.03 11.83 11.20
CA GLU A 2 2.17 10.45 10.73
C GLU A 2 0.99 9.59 11.19
N HIS A 3 0.65 8.61 10.36
CA HIS A 3 -0.35 7.61 10.70
C HIS A 3 0.35 6.25 10.81
N ILE A 4 0.04 5.52 11.87
CA ILE A 4 0.56 4.17 12.09
C ILE A 4 -0.64 3.24 12.15
N ILE A 5 -0.71 2.27 11.26
CA ILE A 5 -1.85 1.38 11.14
C ILE A 5 -1.35 -0.05 11.03
N SER A 6 -1.88 -0.92 11.88
CA SER A 6 -1.60 -2.35 11.81
C SER A 6 -2.81 -3.10 11.28
N GLY A 7 -2.56 -4.12 10.51
CA GLY A 7 -3.62 -4.96 9.99
C GLY A 7 -3.09 -6.33 9.63
N ILE A 8 -4.02 -7.23 9.36
CA ILE A 8 -3.70 -8.59 8.93
C ILE A 8 -3.75 -8.63 7.41
N VAL A 9 -2.74 -9.26 6.80
CA VAL A 9 -2.70 -9.38 5.35
C VAL A 9 -3.79 -10.33 4.88
N VAL A 10 -4.64 -9.85 4.00
CA VAL A 10 -5.73 -10.62 3.41
C VAL A 10 -5.57 -10.66 1.89
N LYS A 11 -6.28 -11.58 1.27
CA LYS A 11 -6.22 -11.74 -0.18
C LYS A 11 -6.89 -10.55 -0.88
N GLY A 12 -6.18 -9.95 -1.85
CA GLY A 12 -6.71 -8.92 -2.73
C GLY A 12 -6.96 -9.48 -4.13
N ASP A 13 -7.03 -8.59 -5.12
CA ASP A 13 -7.27 -8.98 -6.50
C ASP A 13 -6.02 -9.48 -7.23
N GLY A 14 -4.84 -9.32 -6.64
CA GLY A 14 -3.57 -9.74 -7.24
C GLY A 14 -3.12 -8.89 -8.42
N TYR A 15 -3.74 -7.76 -8.64
CA TYR A 15 -3.45 -6.93 -9.80
C TYR A 15 -2.02 -6.37 -9.79
N GLY A 16 -1.54 -5.92 -8.64
CA GLY A 16 -0.16 -5.44 -8.50
C GLY A 16 0.86 -6.53 -8.82
N ARG A 17 0.62 -7.74 -8.34
CA ARG A 17 1.48 -8.90 -8.65
C ARG A 17 1.53 -9.17 -10.15
N LYS A 18 0.39 -9.08 -10.81
CA LYS A 18 0.29 -9.29 -12.25
C LYS A 18 1.13 -8.28 -13.03
N LEU A 19 1.25 -7.06 -12.50
CA LEU A 19 2.05 -5.99 -13.12
C LEU A 19 3.52 -6.01 -12.71
N GLY A 20 3.93 -6.93 -11.81
CA GLY A 20 5.30 -7.00 -11.33
C GLY A 20 5.56 -6.22 -10.04
N PHE A 21 4.52 -5.68 -9.41
CA PHE A 21 4.62 -4.92 -8.16
C PHE A 21 3.65 -5.47 -7.12
N PRO A 22 3.95 -6.66 -6.55
CA PRO A 22 3.01 -7.29 -5.62
C PRO A 22 2.76 -6.41 -4.40
N THR A 23 1.50 -6.34 -3.99
CA THR A 23 1.08 -5.58 -2.82
C THR A 23 0.43 -6.48 -1.78
N VAL A 24 0.51 -6.06 -0.52
CA VAL A 24 -0.25 -6.67 0.57
C VAL A 24 -1.51 -5.83 0.80
N ASN A 25 -2.64 -6.49 0.99
CA ASN A 25 -3.90 -5.84 1.32
C ASN A 25 -4.15 -6.05 2.80
N LEU A 26 -4.50 -4.99 3.53
CA LEU A 26 -4.67 -5.07 4.97
C LEU A 26 -6.13 -5.01 5.38
N ASP A 27 -6.51 -5.94 6.26
CA ASP A 27 -7.75 -5.84 7.02
C ASP A 27 -7.39 -5.16 8.34
N PHE A 28 -7.96 -4.00 8.58
CA PHE A 28 -7.60 -3.14 9.69
C PHE A 28 -8.84 -2.53 10.33
N THR A 29 -8.68 -2.07 11.57
CA THR A 29 -9.80 -1.51 12.34
C THR A 29 -9.66 -0.02 12.62
N ALA A 30 -8.62 0.62 12.11
CA ALA A 30 -8.42 2.05 12.32
C ALA A 30 -9.61 2.85 11.76
N THR A 31 -10.08 3.83 12.54
CA THR A 31 -11.21 4.66 12.15
C THR A 31 -10.78 5.95 11.46
N THR A 32 -9.50 6.30 11.55
CA THR A 32 -8.95 7.51 10.96
C THR A 32 -7.81 7.15 10.01
N LEU A 33 -7.97 7.51 8.75
CA LEU A 33 -6.97 7.36 7.71
C LEU A 33 -6.64 8.73 7.11
N PRO A 34 -5.44 8.90 6.54
CA PRO A 34 -5.18 10.08 5.74
C PRO A 34 -6.04 10.06 4.48
N GLN A 35 -6.07 11.16 3.74
CA GLN A 35 -6.85 11.24 2.50
C GLN A 35 -6.42 10.16 1.50
N ALA A 36 -7.34 9.77 0.62
CA ALA A 36 -7.04 8.83 -0.44
C ALA A 36 -5.85 9.32 -1.26
N GLY A 37 -4.93 8.43 -1.56
CA GLY A 37 -3.74 8.78 -2.31
C GLY A 37 -2.65 7.74 -2.18
N VAL A 38 -1.49 8.08 -2.70
CA VAL A 38 -0.30 7.25 -2.64
C VAL A 38 0.74 7.93 -1.75
N TYR A 39 1.33 7.14 -0.86
CA TYR A 39 2.23 7.63 0.17
C TYR A 39 3.52 6.82 0.18
N ALA A 40 4.59 7.47 0.61
CA ALA A 40 5.81 6.77 1.00
C ALA A 40 5.76 6.51 2.50
N GLY A 41 6.23 5.36 2.91
CA GLY A 41 6.28 5.02 4.32
C GLY A 41 7.14 3.81 4.60
N ILE A 42 6.95 3.24 5.79
CA ILE A 42 7.69 2.08 6.27
C ILE A 42 6.69 1.00 6.65
N ALA A 43 6.98 -0.23 6.23
CA ALA A 43 6.23 -1.40 6.64
C ALA A 43 7.08 -2.25 7.56
N THR A 44 6.51 -2.73 8.64
CA THR A 44 7.16 -3.67 9.56
C THR A 44 6.45 -5.00 9.47
N LEU A 45 7.20 -6.04 9.17
CA LEU A 45 6.71 -7.41 9.06
C LEU A 45 7.73 -8.34 9.70
N GLU A 46 7.27 -9.11 10.70
CA GLU A 46 8.12 -10.08 11.40
C GLU A 46 9.43 -9.46 11.90
N GLU A 47 9.34 -8.30 12.54
CA GLU A 47 10.47 -7.57 13.12
C GLU A 47 11.43 -6.96 12.11
N GLU A 48 11.15 -7.09 10.82
CA GLU A 48 11.93 -6.44 9.78
C GLU A 48 11.16 -5.26 9.18
N THR A 49 11.89 -4.24 8.78
CA THR A 49 11.30 -3.05 8.18
C THR A 49 11.66 -2.94 6.71
N TYR A 50 10.70 -2.43 5.94
CA TYR A 50 10.84 -2.23 4.50
C TYR A 50 10.33 -0.85 4.14
N ARG A 51 11.00 -0.19 3.21
CA ARG A 51 10.39 0.99 2.59
C ARG A 51 9.19 0.52 1.81
N ALA A 52 8.15 1.30 1.81
CA ALA A 52 6.89 0.88 1.22
C ALA A 52 6.20 2.00 0.45
N GLY A 53 5.62 1.64 -0.67
CA GLY A 53 4.65 2.45 -1.37
C GLY A 53 3.27 2.06 -0.86
N ILE A 54 2.54 3.02 -0.29
CA ILE A 54 1.27 2.75 0.39
C ILE A 54 0.14 3.43 -0.36
N VAL A 55 -0.92 2.68 -0.63
CA VAL A 55 -2.12 3.21 -1.30
C VAL A 55 -3.28 3.22 -0.33
N VAL A 56 -3.82 4.41 -0.09
CA VAL A 56 -5.08 4.58 0.61
C VAL A 56 -6.14 4.82 -0.47
N GLY A 57 -6.98 3.83 -0.69
CA GLY A 57 -8.03 3.91 -1.69
C GLY A 57 -9.20 4.78 -1.22
N PRO A 58 -10.06 5.20 -2.14
CA PRO A 58 -11.25 5.97 -1.79
C PRO A 58 -12.20 5.13 -0.96
N GLU A 59 -13.04 5.81 -0.17
CA GLU A 59 -14.06 5.14 0.61
C GLU A 59 -15.12 4.52 -0.30
N VAL A 60 -15.40 3.24 -0.09
CA VAL A 60 -16.47 2.52 -0.78
C VAL A 60 -17.26 1.79 0.30
N GLU A 61 -18.55 2.09 0.39
CA GLU A 61 -19.45 1.50 1.39
C GLU A 61 -18.93 1.61 2.82
N GLY A 62 -18.39 2.77 3.17
CA GLY A 62 -17.88 3.05 4.51
C GLY A 62 -16.49 2.49 4.79
N LYS A 63 -15.84 1.89 3.81
CA LYS A 63 -14.51 1.29 3.99
C LYS A 63 -13.52 1.83 2.99
N HIS A 64 -12.28 1.99 3.47
CA HIS A 64 -11.14 2.31 2.61
C HIS A 64 -10.33 1.06 2.35
N LYS A 65 -9.78 0.98 1.14
CA LYS A 65 -8.83 -0.06 0.79
C LYS A 65 -7.44 0.43 1.18
N LEU A 66 -6.67 -0.40 1.86
CA LEU A 66 -5.31 -0.08 2.27
C LEU A 66 -4.38 -1.15 1.74
N GLU A 67 -3.45 -0.75 0.89
CA GLU A 67 -2.49 -1.65 0.25
C GLU A 67 -1.08 -1.09 0.40
N ALA A 68 -0.10 -1.98 0.38
CA ALA A 68 1.30 -1.56 0.39
C ALA A 68 2.16 -2.49 -0.46
N HIS A 69 3.08 -1.88 -1.21
CA HIS A 69 4.14 -2.61 -1.88
C HIS A 69 5.39 -2.49 -1.01
N LEU A 70 5.84 -3.61 -0.45
CA LEU A 70 7.03 -3.67 0.40
C LEU A 70 8.25 -3.86 -0.49
N ILE A 71 9.07 -2.82 -0.58
CA ILE A 71 10.23 -2.81 -1.48
C ILE A 71 11.29 -3.78 -0.95
N GLY A 72 11.63 -4.76 -1.77
CA GLY A 72 12.64 -5.76 -1.41
C GLY A 72 12.11 -6.99 -0.67
N TYR A 73 10.82 -7.02 -0.34
CA TYR A 73 10.22 -8.19 0.30
C TYR A 73 9.82 -9.22 -0.75
N GLU A 74 10.17 -10.46 -0.52
CA GLU A 74 9.73 -11.59 -1.33
C GLU A 74 9.11 -12.63 -0.41
N GLY A 75 8.01 -13.21 -0.83
CA GLY A 75 7.33 -14.26 -0.07
C GLY A 75 5.84 -14.01 0.06
N ASP A 76 5.20 -14.87 0.85
CA ASP A 76 3.77 -14.82 1.12
C ASP A 76 3.52 -14.27 2.52
N ALA A 77 2.85 -13.14 2.59
CA ALA A 77 2.56 -12.49 3.86
C ALA A 77 1.13 -12.75 4.36
N TYR A 78 0.36 -13.59 3.70
CA TYR A 78 -1.02 -13.85 4.10
C TYR A 78 -1.13 -14.28 5.56
N GLY A 79 -2.09 -13.70 6.27
CA GLY A 79 -2.37 -14.01 7.67
C GLY A 79 -1.40 -13.39 8.65
N LYS A 80 -0.37 -12.71 8.18
CA LYS A 80 0.62 -12.05 9.04
C LYS A 80 0.20 -10.62 9.34
N VAL A 81 0.69 -10.08 10.44
CA VAL A 81 0.44 -8.70 10.82
C VAL A 81 1.49 -7.81 10.17
N VAL A 82 1.02 -6.76 9.51
CA VAL A 82 1.89 -5.71 8.97
C VAL A 82 1.53 -4.40 9.63
N THR A 83 2.54 -3.67 10.07
CA THR A 83 2.35 -2.31 10.61
C THR A 83 2.91 -1.32 9.61
N LEU A 84 2.07 -0.37 9.19
CA LEU A 84 2.45 0.66 8.24
C LEU A 84 2.60 2.00 8.95
N GLU A 85 3.75 2.65 8.72
CA GLU A 85 3.93 4.06 9.08
C GLU A 85 3.77 4.86 7.80
N ILE A 86 2.67 5.58 7.67
CA ILE A 86 2.36 6.37 6.50
C ILE A 86 2.98 7.75 6.70
N LYS A 87 4.01 8.08 5.93
CA LYS A 87 4.84 9.26 6.20
C LYS A 87 4.64 10.42 5.23
N LYS A 88 4.83 10.19 3.94
CA LYS A 88 4.87 11.27 2.97
C LYS A 88 3.82 11.08 1.88
N PHE A 89 2.98 12.09 1.69
CA PHE A 89 2.03 12.10 0.59
C PHE A 89 2.77 12.32 -0.73
N LEU A 90 2.59 11.40 -1.68
CA LEU A 90 3.23 11.50 -2.99
C LEU A 90 2.29 12.05 -4.05
N ARG A 91 1.06 11.57 -4.09
CA ARG A 91 0.09 12.01 -5.08
C ARG A 91 -1.32 11.57 -4.72
N ALA A 92 -2.31 12.24 -5.33
CA ALA A 92 -3.70 11.84 -5.18
C ALA A 92 -3.95 10.48 -5.85
N TYR A 93 -4.96 9.79 -5.36
CA TYR A 93 -5.43 8.56 -6.00
C TYR A 93 -6.01 8.90 -7.37
N LYS A 94 -5.66 8.10 -8.39
CA LYS A 94 -6.23 8.29 -9.71
C LYS A 94 -6.27 6.98 -10.48
N HIS A 95 -7.17 6.90 -11.45
CA HIS A 95 -7.25 5.79 -12.38
C HIS A 95 -6.42 6.10 -13.63
N PHE A 96 -5.92 5.05 -14.26
CA PHE A 96 -5.10 5.17 -15.46
C PHE A 96 -5.81 4.57 -16.65
N ALA A 97 -5.66 5.20 -17.80
CA ALA A 97 -6.32 4.73 -19.03
C ALA A 97 -5.69 3.43 -19.56
N THR A 98 -4.39 3.23 -19.33
CA THR A 98 -3.68 2.04 -19.81
C THR A 98 -2.81 1.46 -18.72
N GLU A 99 -2.48 0.16 -18.85
CA GLU A 99 -1.56 -0.50 -17.92
C GLU A 99 -0.16 0.12 -18.01
N GLU A 100 0.26 0.54 -19.20
CA GLU A 100 1.55 1.18 -19.38
C GLU A 100 1.67 2.45 -18.54
N GLU A 101 0.65 3.30 -18.57
CA GLU A 101 0.63 4.51 -17.75
C GLU A 101 0.68 4.20 -16.26
N LEU A 102 -0.07 3.18 -15.82
CA LEU A 102 -0.07 2.75 -14.44
C LEU A 102 1.31 2.24 -14.02
N ILE A 103 1.92 1.38 -14.81
CA ILE A 103 3.25 0.84 -14.53
C ILE A 103 4.30 1.96 -14.42
N ASN A 104 4.26 2.90 -15.35
CA ASN A 104 5.19 4.03 -15.33
C ASN A 104 5.03 4.87 -14.07
N GLN A 105 3.78 5.08 -13.63
CA GLN A 105 3.53 5.85 -12.42
C GLN A 105 4.00 5.09 -11.17
N ILE A 106 3.76 3.78 -11.10
CA ILE A 106 4.22 2.95 -9.99
C ILE A 106 5.75 3.02 -9.85
N LYS A 107 6.47 2.96 -10.98
CA LYS A 107 7.94 3.09 -10.95
C LYS A 107 8.38 4.43 -10.38
N LYS A 108 7.71 5.51 -10.75
CA LYS A 108 8.01 6.83 -10.20
C LYS A 108 7.70 6.91 -8.71
N ASP A 109 6.59 6.32 -8.28
CA ASP A 109 6.22 6.28 -6.87
C ASP A 109 7.28 5.56 -6.04
N ILE A 110 7.74 4.41 -6.53
CA ILE A 110 8.76 3.60 -5.84
C ILE A 110 10.06 4.37 -5.68
N GLU A 111 10.47 5.14 -6.69
CA GLU A 111 11.66 5.97 -6.62
C GLU A 111 11.60 6.99 -5.50
N GLN A 112 10.40 7.42 -5.11
CA GLN A 112 10.20 8.39 -4.05
C GLN A 112 10.03 7.77 -2.66
N CYS A 113 9.92 6.48 -2.60
CA CYS A 113 9.85 5.75 -1.33
C CYS A 113 11.27 5.38 -0.82
#